data_ab0a0ccf02ff0166e8b5e0edfacf0802
#
_entry.id   ab0a0ccf02ff0166e8b5e0edfacf0802
#
_cell.length_a   1.000
_cell.length_b   1.000
_cell.length_c   1.000
_cell.angle_alpha   90.00
_cell.angle_beta   90.00
_cell.angle_gamma   90.00
#
_symmetry.space_group_name_H-M   'P 1'
#
loop_
_entity.id
_entity.type
_entity.pdbx_description
1 polymer ?
#
loop_
_entity_poly.entity_id
_entity_poly.type
_entity_poly.pdbx_seq_one_letter_code
_entity_poly.pdbx_strand_id
1 'polypeptide(L)'
;MIPPSTTGPMNILDAATAIPKDMMAKLPTAINGPLAWSGADFEDEETYTWQLRGEDVEEIDAALQSFKSLGLDGDQVDSDNFPLPNLAARLSQSARVIHEQRGFFVLRGLGESKYSVEDSTTIYLGISSYIADKRGLQDRKGNVLSHITNSKLWKVPVEMRHGIHSTQALPYHNDMGCDILALQVRHGAEKGGYTYLSSVSTAFNELLAEAPSAAKALLTADWPVQISGRGAKCYLAPALAIHDGRLMASIDPNRFGPHPSSGPTNIPALTASQQSALERISKAAYRTELRLDLKTGDLLFFNNWALLHRRDSYTDGDDTSRHMVRLWLRNSKLGWAVPGSMLPPWFAAYGDNGVRTKLYPLIPMPDYKVPKYSAGSAAFVIEDSDASDDEQHFIARAP
;
A
#
# COMPACT_ATOMS: atom_id res chain seq x y z
N MET A 1 41.15 20.05 4.28
CA MET A 1 40.68 19.61 2.94
C MET A 1 39.96 18.31 3.16
N ILE A 2 38.64 18.32 3.08
CA ILE A 2 37.78 17.15 3.14
C ILE A 2 37.66 16.65 1.70
N PRO A 3 37.91 15.36 1.39
CA PRO A 3 37.76 14.86 0.03
C PRO A 3 36.30 14.90 -0.39
N PRO A 4 35.99 15.17 -1.67
CA PRO A 4 34.61 15.20 -2.15
C PRO A 4 34.02 13.78 -2.10
N SER A 5 32.82 13.63 -1.54
CA SER A 5 32.04 12.39 -1.57
C SER A 5 31.58 12.14 -3.00
N THR A 6 32.22 11.21 -3.67
CA THR A 6 31.75 10.64 -4.93
C THR A 6 30.69 9.57 -4.61
N THR A 7 29.46 9.97 -4.31
CA THR A 7 28.31 9.06 -4.38
C THR A 7 27.59 9.36 -5.68
N GLY A 8 27.99 8.69 -6.75
CA GLY A 8 27.13 8.51 -7.90
C GLY A 8 25.84 7.78 -7.50
N PRO A 9 24.75 7.83 -8.28
CA PRO A 9 23.52 7.13 -7.99
C PRO A 9 23.83 5.64 -7.79
N MET A 10 23.57 5.15 -6.56
CA MET A 10 23.77 3.74 -6.21
C MET A 10 22.78 2.92 -7.06
N ASN A 11 23.29 1.99 -7.87
CA ASN A 11 22.45 1.05 -8.59
C ASN A 11 21.72 0.17 -7.56
N ILE A 12 20.42 0.41 -7.39
CA ILE A 12 19.60 -0.21 -6.34
C ILE A 12 19.55 -1.74 -6.50
N LEU A 13 19.67 -2.22 -7.73
CA LEU A 13 19.72 -3.66 -8.02
C LEU A 13 21.01 -4.31 -7.49
N ASP A 14 22.13 -3.59 -7.46
CA ASP A 14 23.40 -4.11 -6.92
C ASP A 14 23.35 -4.23 -5.40
N ALA A 15 22.60 -3.35 -4.72
CA ALA A 15 22.38 -3.45 -3.28
C ALA A 15 21.53 -4.67 -2.87
N ALA A 16 20.58 -5.08 -3.72
CA ALA A 16 19.73 -6.25 -3.49
C ALA A 16 20.50 -7.58 -3.66
N THR A 17 21.59 -7.60 -4.45
CA THR A 17 22.40 -8.81 -4.70
C THR A 17 23.45 -9.10 -3.65
N ALA A 18 23.72 -8.17 -2.74
CA ALA A 18 24.79 -8.26 -1.72
C ALA A 18 24.37 -8.93 -0.39
N ILE A 19 23.35 -9.80 -0.39
CA ILE A 19 22.96 -10.52 0.84
C ILE A 19 23.91 -11.69 1.04
N PRO A 20 24.63 -11.77 2.20
CA PRO A 20 25.42 -12.93 2.52
C PRO A 20 24.54 -14.17 2.58
N LYS A 21 24.91 -15.22 1.83
CA LYS A 21 24.20 -16.51 1.81
C LYS A 21 24.14 -17.23 3.15
N ASP A 22 24.86 -16.76 4.15
CA ASP A 22 25.06 -17.41 5.46
C ASP A 22 24.12 -16.93 6.57
N MET A 23 23.26 -15.93 6.35
CA MET A 23 22.22 -15.58 7.31
C MET A 23 20.98 -16.47 7.11
N MET A 24 21.13 -17.77 7.32
CA MET A 24 19.99 -18.63 7.66
C MET A 24 19.61 -18.30 9.11
N ALA A 25 18.76 -17.30 9.29
CA ALA A 25 18.17 -17.00 10.58
C ALA A 25 17.56 -18.31 11.13
N LYS A 26 17.92 -18.67 12.36
CA LYS A 26 17.20 -19.73 13.06
C LYS A 26 15.73 -19.33 13.06
N LEU A 27 14.85 -20.21 12.61
CA LEU A 27 13.40 -19.96 12.68
C LEU A 27 13.08 -19.59 14.13
N PRO A 28 12.37 -18.50 14.38
CA PRO A 28 11.88 -18.19 15.71
C PRO A 28 10.91 -19.28 16.16
N THR A 29 10.75 -19.46 17.45
CA THR A 29 9.73 -20.39 17.99
C THR A 29 8.33 -19.83 17.83
N ALA A 30 8.19 -18.51 17.92
CA ALA A 30 6.95 -17.76 17.64
C ALA A 30 7.31 -16.26 17.52
N ILE A 31 6.45 -15.51 16.83
CA ILE A 31 6.46 -14.05 16.79
C ILE A 31 5.36 -13.57 17.74
N ASN A 32 5.76 -12.90 18.82
CA ASN A 32 4.86 -12.38 19.84
C ASN A 32 4.78 -10.85 19.77
N GLY A 33 3.76 -10.28 20.38
CA GLY A 33 3.61 -8.84 20.53
C GLY A 33 2.26 -8.33 20.03
N PRO A 34 2.01 -7.02 20.11
CA PRO A 34 0.70 -6.43 19.82
C PRO A 34 0.23 -6.61 18.37
N LEU A 35 1.15 -6.90 17.46
CA LEU A 35 0.86 -7.18 16.05
C LEU A 35 0.41 -8.64 15.80
N ALA A 36 0.59 -9.55 16.78
CA ALA A 36 0.21 -10.96 16.65
C ALA A 36 -1.22 -11.18 17.18
N TRP A 37 -2.20 -10.72 16.42
CA TRP A 37 -3.62 -10.80 16.73
C TRP A 37 -4.38 -11.67 15.71
N SER A 38 -5.55 -12.13 16.09
CA SER A 38 -6.55 -12.78 15.23
C SER A 38 -7.78 -11.87 15.09
N GLY A 39 -8.53 -12.00 14.01
CA GLY A 39 -9.79 -11.27 13.83
C GLY A 39 -10.78 -11.50 14.97
N ALA A 40 -10.71 -12.67 15.62
CA ALA A 40 -11.53 -12.97 16.80
C ALA A 40 -11.21 -12.10 18.05
N ASP A 41 -10.06 -11.42 18.07
CA ASP A 41 -9.70 -10.49 19.15
C ASP A 41 -10.45 -9.14 19.05
N PHE A 42 -11.20 -8.93 17.95
CA PHE A 42 -11.94 -7.70 17.66
C PHE A 42 -13.44 -8.01 17.53
N GLU A 43 -14.10 -8.28 18.65
CA GLU A 43 -15.55 -8.56 18.67
C GLU A 43 -16.38 -7.32 18.31
N ASP A 44 -15.85 -6.12 18.62
CA ASP A 44 -16.49 -4.83 18.40
C ASP A 44 -15.63 -3.90 17.52
N GLU A 45 -16.24 -3.30 16.50
CA GLU A 45 -15.56 -2.33 15.63
C GLU A 45 -15.08 -1.06 16.38
N GLU A 46 -15.67 -0.74 17.51
CA GLU A 46 -15.25 0.39 18.35
C GLU A 46 -13.82 0.22 18.88
N THR A 47 -13.33 -1.02 19.00
CA THR A 47 -11.96 -1.32 19.44
C THR A 47 -10.89 -0.82 18.49
N TYR A 48 -11.20 -0.70 17.19
CA TYR A 48 -10.28 -0.24 16.14
C TYR A 48 -10.78 0.97 15.35
N THR A 49 -12.03 1.40 15.58
CA THR A 49 -12.61 2.58 14.93
C THR A 49 -12.56 3.76 15.88
N TRP A 50 -11.93 4.83 15.43
CA TRP A 50 -12.00 6.10 16.11
C TRP A 50 -13.10 6.94 15.48
N GLN A 51 -14.21 7.09 16.23
CA GLN A 51 -15.33 7.95 15.85
C GLN A 51 -14.98 9.42 16.10
N LEU A 52 -15.02 10.25 15.07
CA LEU A 52 -14.95 11.70 15.17
C LEU A 52 -16.23 12.22 15.83
N ARG A 53 -16.08 13.15 16.78
CA ARG A 53 -17.18 13.87 17.40
C ARG A 53 -17.50 15.14 16.61
N GLY A 54 -18.61 15.82 16.91
CA GLY A 54 -18.96 17.07 16.24
C GLY A 54 -17.85 18.12 16.30
N GLU A 55 -17.25 18.30 17.49
CA GLU A 55 -16.13 19.23 17.71
C GLU A 55 -14.87 18.88 16.87
N ASP A 56 -14.60 17.59 16.66
CA ASP A 56 -13.50 17.13 15.83
C ASP A 56 -13.74 17.51 14.35
N VAL A 57 -14.99 17.37 13.90
CA VAL A 57 -15.40 17.72 12.53
C VAL A 57 -15.37 19.24 12.31
N GLU A 58 -15.80 20.02 13.30
CA GLU A 58 -15.71 21.50 13.26
C GLU A 58 -14.24 21.97 13.17
N GLU A 59 -13.33 21.32 13.90
CA GLU A 59 -11.90 21.62 13.81
C GLU A 59 -11.33 21.30 12.42
N ILE A 60 -11.72 20.17 11.82
CA ILE A 60 -11.33 19.80 10.46
C ILE A 60 -11.88 20.80 9.43
N ASP A 61 -13.14 21.25 9.59
CA ASP A 61 -13.74 22.28 8.73
C ASP A 61 -12.98 23.60 8.82
N ALA A 62 -12.63 24.02 10.04
CA ALA A 62 -11.86 25.23 10.24
C ALA A 62 -10.45 25.13 9.62
N ALA A 63 -9.80 23.97 9.75
CA ALA A 63 -8.51 23.72 9.11
C ALA A 63 -8.60 23.75 7.58
N LEU A 64 -9.65 23.17 7.00
CA LEU A 64 -9.91 23.22 5.57
C LEU A 64 -10.09 24.67 5.09
N GLN A 65 -10.89 25.48 5.79
CA GLN A 65 -11.09 26.88 5.44
C GLN A 65 -9.80 27.70 5.59
N SER A 66 -9.02 27.42 6.63
CA SER A 66 -7.69 28.03 6.83
C SER A 66 -6.78 27.71 5.66
N PHE A 67 -6.66 26.44 5.25
CA PHE A 67 -5.86 26.03 4.11
C PHE A 67 -6.32 26.71 2.81
N LYS A 68 -7.62 26.71 2.53
CA LYS A 68 -8.19 27.36 1.32
C LYS A 68 -7.91 28.85 1.28
N SER A 69 -7.85 29.54 2.42
CA SER A 69 -7.54 30.96 2.49
C SER A 69 -6.09 31.29 2.08
N LEU A 70 -5.19 30.31 2.09
CA LEU A 70 -3.81 30.48 1.66
C LEU A 70 -3.67 30.47 0.13
N GLY A 71 -4.67 30.03 -0.61
CA GLY A 71 -4.64 29.93 -2.07
C GLY A 71 -3.61 28.91 -2.60
N LEU A 72 -3.26 27.92 -1.78
CA LEU A 72 -2.33 26.85 -2.15
C LEU A 72 -3.07 25.73 -2.89
N ASP A 73 -2.35 25.01 -3.76
CA ASP A 73 -2.88 23.80 -4.38
C ASP A 73 -3.05 22.68 -3.34
N GLY A 74 -4.07 21.82 -3.51
CA GLY A 74 -4.42 20.79 -2.53
C GLY A 74 -3.32 19.76 -2.24
N ASP A 75 -2.36 19.59 -3.15
CA ASP A 75 -1.19 18.72 -2.94
C ASP A 75 -0.14 19.32 -1.97
N GLN A 76 -0.21 20.63 -1.72
CA GLN A 76 0.67 21.35 -0.79
C GLN A 76 0.20 21.28 0.66
N VAL A 77 -0.98 20.67 0.92
CA VAL A 77 -1.50 20.53 2.28
C VAL A 77 -0.57 19.66 3.14
N ASP A 78 -0.26 20.16 4.34
CA ASP A 78 0.54 19.47 5.36
C ASP A 78 0.11 19.86 6.78
N SER A 79 0.79 19.35 7.80
CA SER A 79 0.48 19.65 9.20
C SER A 79 0.71 21.12 9.60
N ASP A 80 1.52 21.86 8.86
CA ASP A 80 1.85 23.24 9.19
C ASP A 80 0.79 24.22 8.67
N ASN A 81 0.13 23.86 7.55
CA ASN A 81 -0.87 24.69 6.90
C ASN A 81 -2.31 24.17 7.01
N PHE A 82 -2.51 23.00 7.63
CA PHE A 82 -3.82 22.41 7.97
C PHE A 82 -3.93 22.21 9.49
N PRO A 83 -4.15 23.29 10.28
CA PRO A 83 -3.98 23.26 11.73
C PRO A 83 -5.08 22.46 12.43
N LEU A 84 -4.68 21.44 13.20
CA LEU A 84 -5.56 20.61 14.03
C LEU A 84 -5.09 20.64 15.50
N PRO A 85 -5.25 21.76 16.23
CA PRO A 85 -4.65 21.96 17.55
C PRO A 85 -5.09 20.92 18.60
N ASN A 86 -6.32 20.41 18.53
CA ASN A 86 -6.83 19.40 19.46
C ASN A 86 -6.66 17.97 18.92
N LEU A 87 -6.83 17.77 17.61
CA LEU A 87 -6.74 16.44 16.98
C LEU A 87 -5.29 15.97 16.77
N ALA A 88 -4.33 16.87 16.60
CA ALA A 88 -2.95 16.56 16.28
C ALA A 88 -2.32 15.49 17.20
N ALA A 89 -2.51 15.63 18.52
CA ALA A 89 -1.97 14.68 19.49
C ALA A 89 -2.56 13.27 19.33
N ARG A 90 -3.87 13.18 19.09
CA ARG A 90 -4.58 11.90 18.88
C ARG A 90 -4.19 11.25 17.56
N LEU A 91 -4.05 12.03 16.48
CA LEU A 91 -3.58 11.55 15.18
C LEU A 91 -2.12 11.05 15.25
N SER A 92 -1.26 11.80 15.94
CA SER A 92 0.13 11.36 16.19
C SER A 92 0.19 10.08 17.03
N GLN A 93 -0.72 9.93 18.02
CA GLN A 93 -0.84 8.67 18.77
C GLN A 93 -1.32 7.53 17.88
N SER A 94 -2.21 7.78 16.93
CA SER A 94 -2.65 6.77 15.96
C SER A 94 -1.51 6.27 15.07
N ALA A 95 -0.50 7.11 14.78
CA ALA A 95 0.72 6.66 14.10
C ALA A 95 1.48 5.60 14.94
N ARG A 96 1.49 5.71 16.27
CA ARG A 96 2.05 4.67 17.14
C ARG A 96 1.23 3.39 17.13
N VAL A 97 -0.11 3.50 17.06
CA VAL A 97 -0.99 2.33 16.91
C VAL A 97 -0.62 1.52 15.67
N ILE A 98 -0.32 2.21 14.55
CA ILE A 98 0.08 1.58 13.29
C ILE A 98 1.44 0.88 13.40
N HIS A 99 2.43 1.47 14.07
CA HIS A 99 3.79 0.97 14.05
C HIS A 99 4.13 0.04 15.23
N GLU A 100 3.48 0.23 16.38
CA GLU A 100 3.89 -0.35 17.66
C GLU A 100 2.79 -1.18 18.35
N GLN A 101 1.54 -1.11 17.85
CA GLN A 101 0.41 -1.84 18.45
C GLN A 101 -0.25 -2.78 17.44
N ARG A 102 -1.60 -2.75 17.31
CA ARG A 102 -2.34 -3.67 16.42
C ARG A 102 -2.10 -3.46 14.93
N GLY A 103 -1.44 -2.38 14.54
CA GLY A 103 -1.02 -2.16 13.16
C GLY A 103 -2.04 -1.43 12.28
N PHE A 104 -3.23 -1.09 12.76
CA PHE A 104 -4.26 -0.40 11.97
C PHE A 104 -5.25 0.36 12.84
N PHE A 105 -5.97 1.29 12.21
CA PHE A 105 -7.18 1.91 12.75
C PHE A 105 -8.06 2.46 11.64
N VAL A 106 -9.33 2.67 11.94
CA VAL A 106 -10.31 3.35 11.08
C VAL A 106 -10.67 4.69 11.72
N LEU A 107 -10.63 5.77 10.95
CA LEU A 107 -11.17 7.07 11.34
C LEU A 107 -12.53 7.24 10.67
N ARG A 108 -13.58 7.43 11.45
CA ARG A 108 -14.97 7.53 10.99
C ARG A 108 -15.61 8.86 11.40
N GLY A 109 -16.50 9.39 10.56
CA GLY A 109 -17.30 10.57 10.88
C GLY A 109 -17.16 11.73 9.88
N LEU A 110 -16.41 11.54 8.80
CA LEU A 110 -16.38 12.47 7.67
C LEU A 110 -17.58 12.17 6.75
N GLY A 111 -18.65 12.92 6.89
CA GLY A 111 -19.92 12.66 6.18
C GLY A 111 -19.80 12.68 4.65
N GLU A 112 -20.58 11.80 4.01
CA GLU A 112 -20.56 11.52 2.55
C GLU A 112 -20.80 12.74 1.65
N SER A 113 -21.77 13.56 2.01
CA SER A 113 -22.29 14.63 1.13
C SER A 113 -21.83 16.03 1.52
N LYS A 114 -21.02 16.14 2.58
CA LYS A 114 -20.65 17.44 3.14
C LYS A 114 -19.57 18.14 2.32
N TYR A 115 -18.68 17.39 1.69
CA TYR A 115 -17.49 17.92 1.04
C TYR A 115 -17.49 17.68 -0.47
N SER A 116 -16.96 18.64 -1.23
CA SER A 116 -16.60 18.41 -2.62
C SER A 116 -15.51 17.32 -2.73
N VAL A 117 -15.29 16.77 -3.92
CA VAL A 117 -14.21 15.80 -4.14
C VAL A 117 -12.84 16.38 -3.79
N GLU A 118 -12.62 17.66 -4.10
CA GLU A 118 -11.39 18.38 -3.79
C GLU A 118 -11.23 18.61 -2.30
N ASP A 119 -12.27 19.13 -1.62
CA ASP A 119 -12.25 19.36 -0.17
C ASP A 119 -12.03 18.04 0.60
N SER A 120 -12.74 16.98 0.20
CA SER A 120 -12.57 15.65 0.80
C SER A 120 -11.16 15.08 0.61
N THR A 121 -10.54 15.34 -0.56
CA THR A 121 -9.15 14.95 -0.81
C THR A 121 -8.19 15.77 0.04
N THR A 122 -8.39 17.08 0.13
CA THR A 122 -7.57 17.99 0.96
C THR A 122 -7.64 17.59 2.44
N ILE A 123 -8.83 17.29 2.96
CA ILE A 123 -9.01 16.77 4.33
C ILE A 123 -8.25 15.46 4.52
N TYR A 124 -8.38 14.52 3.57
CA TYR A 124 -7.67 13.24 3.63
C TYR A 124 -6.15 13.41 3.70
N LEU A 125 -5.60 14.28 2.83
CA LEU A 125 -4.17 14.59 2.82
C LEU A 125 -3.73 15.34 4.08
N GLY A 126 -4.54 16.29 4.55
CA GLY A 126 -4.28 17.07 5.78
C GLY A 126 -4.23 16.16 7.02
N ILE A 127 -5.23 15.32 7.24
CA ILE A 127 -5.25 14.34 8.33
C ILE A 127 -4.06 13.38 8.22
N SER A 128 -3.77 12.89 7.01
CA SER A 128 -2.65 11.98 6.77
C SER A 128 -1.29 12.57 7.13
N SER A 129 -1.12 13.90 7.03
CA SER A 129 0.13 14.58 7.35
C SER A 129 0.49 14.54 8.84
N TYR A 130 -0.48 14.34 9.72
CA TYR A 130 -0.25 14.11 11.17
C TYR A 130 0.14 12.66 11.51
N ILE A 131 -0.12 11.74 10.60
CA ILE A 131 0.22 10.32 10.75
C ILE A 131 1.60 10.05 10.16
N ALA A 132 1.93 10.70 9.05
CA ALA A 132 3.16 10.49 8.32
C ALA A 132 3.60 11.73 7.55
N ASP A 133 4.92 11.94 7.47
CA ASP A 133 5.54 13.12 6.87
C ASP A 133 5.92 12.95 5.39
N LYS A 134 5.81 11.73 4.83
CA LYS A 134 6.11 11.48 3.42
C LYS A 134 4.97 10.78 2.73
N ARG A 135 4.67 11.22 1.50
CA ARG A 135 3.73 10.59 0.58
C ARG A 135 4.51 9.87 -0.52
N GLY A 136 4.20 8.58 -0.71
CA GLY A 136 4.88 7.71 -1.67
C GLY A 136 4.29 7.80 -3.07
N LEU A 137 5.16 7.62 -4.07
CA LEU A 137 4.73 7.45 -5.46
C LEU A 137 4.18 6.05 -5.68
N GLN A 138 3.08 5.93 -6.40
CA GLN A 138 2.44 4.66 -6.70
C GLN A 138 2.71 4.17 -8.14
N ASP A 139 3.31 5.03 -8.95
CA ASP A 139 3.80 4.70 -10.29
C ASP A 139 4.89 5.69 -10.73
N ARG A 140 5.53 5.40 -11.84
CA ARG A 140 6.58 6.26 -12.42
C ARG A 140 6.06 7.52 -13.10
N LYS A 141 4.74 7.68 -13.25
CA LYS A 141 4.13 8.93 -13.73
C LYS A 141 4.07 9.99 -12.64
N GLY A 142 4.39 9.61 -11.41
CA GLY A 142 4.36 10.51 -10.27
C GLY A 142 3.04 10.50 -9.50
N ASN A 143 2.14 9.54 -9.78
CA ASN A 143 0.86 9.47 -9.06
C ASN A 143 1.08 9.14 -7.58
N VAL A 144 0.61 10.02 -6.72
CA VAL A 144 0.58 9.86 -5.25
C VAL A 144 -0.74 9.27 -4.80
N LEU A 145 -1.83 9.59 -5.51
CA LEU A 145 -3.15 9.02 -5.28
C LEU A 145 -3.47 7.99 -6.36
N SER A 146 -4.07 6.86 -5.97
CA SER A 146 -4.61 5.85 -6.89
C SER A 146 -6.06 5.57 -6.58
N HIS A 147 -6.88 5.51 -7.63
CA HIS A 147 -8.30 5.21 -7.52
C HIS A 147 -8.55 3.71 -7.66
N ILE A 148 -9.14 3.10 -6.64
CA ILE A 148 -9.53 1.68 -6.60
C ILE A 148 -11.03 1.63 -6.91
N THR A 149 -11.36 1.43 -8.17
CA THR A 149 -12.74 1.47 -8.65
C THR A 149 -12.89 0.73 -9.98
N ASN A 150 -14.09 0.24 -10.26
CA ASN A 150 -14.48 -0.27 -11.57
C ASN A 150 -15.31 0.80 -12.28
N SER A 151 -14.65 1.84 -12.82
CA SER A 151 -15.36 2.95 -13.44
C SER A 151 -16.21 2.49 -14.62
N LYS A 152 -17.49 2.84 -14.59
CA LYS A 152 -18.45 2.59 -15.68
C LYS A 152 -18.14 3.35 -16.97
N LEU A 153 -17.30 4.39 -16.87
CA LEU A 153 -16.86 5.18 -18.03
C LEU A 153 -15.87 4.42 -18.92
N TRP A 154 -15.22 3.39 -18.37
CA TRP A 154 -14.19 2.65 -19.10
C TRP A 154 -14.79 1.63 -20.06
N LYS A 155 -14.39 1.72 -21.34
CA LYS A 155 -14.81 0.83 -22.41
C LYS A 155 -13.97 -0.44 -22.52
N VAL A 156 -12.81 -0.48 -21.87
CA VAL A 156 -11.91 -1.65 -21.89
C VAL A 156 -12.57 -2.81 -21.15
N PRO A 157 -12.57 -4.03 -21.70
CA PRO A 157 -13.11 -5.22 -21.04
C PRO A 157 -12.50 -5.43 -19.64
N VAL A 158 -13.32 -5.88 -18.67
CA VAL A 158 -12.91 -6.02 -17.25
C VAL A 158 -11.74 -7.00 -17.11
N GLU A 159 -11.70 -8.06 -17.89
CA GLU A 159 -10.63 -9.07 -17.90
C GLU A 159 -9.26 -8.52 -18.35
N MET A 160 -9.25 -7.36 -19.02
CA MET A 160 -8.02 -6.67 -19.42
C MET A 160 -7.60 -5.57 -18.43
N ARG A 161 -8.40 -5.35 -17.38
CA ARG A 161 -8.11 -4.33 -16.38
C ARG A 161 -7.26 -4.89 -15.27
N HIS A 162 -6.53 -4.00 -14.62
CA HIS A 162 -5.83 -4.28 -13.36
C HIS A 162 -6.83 -4.71 -12.28
N GLY A 163 -6.46 -5.62 -11.39
CA GLY A 163 -7.35 -6.15 -10.36
C GLY A 163 -8.04 -5.09 -9.50
N ILE A 164 -7.35 -3.98 -9.17
CA ILE A 164 -7.94 -2.84 -8.43
C ILE A 164 -9.01 -2.09 -9.24
N HIS A 165 -9.04 -2.28 -10.55
CA HIS A 165 -9.99 -1.67 -11.48
C HIS A 165 -11.05 -2.65 -11.98
N SER A 166 -11.26 -3.73 -11.26
CA SER A 166 -12.25 -4.76 -11.53
C SER A 166 -13.10 -5.05 -10.28
N THR A 167 -14.22 -5.73 -10.49
CA THR A 167 -15.11 -6.19 -9.40
C THR A 167 -14.67 -7.54 -8.80
N GLN A 168 -13.62 -8.15 -9.33
CA GLN A 168 -13.13 -9.45 -8.87
C GLN A 168 -12.50 -9.35 -7.47
N ALA A 169 -12.48 -10.47 -6.76
CA ALA A 169 -11.75 -10.57 -5.50
C ALA A 169 -10.24 -10.35 -5.71
N LEU A 170 -9.61 -9.73 -4.75
CA LEU A 170 -8.16 -9.61 -4.69
C LEU A 170 -7.64 -10.58 -3.62
N PRO A 171 -6.65 -11.43 -3.92
CA PRO A 171 -6.07 -12.34 -2.93
C PRO A 171 -5.31 -11.56 -1.85
N TYR A 172 -4.90 -12.24 -0.78
CA TYR A 172 -4.00 -11.66 0.22
C TYR A 172 -2.70 -11.18 -0.40
N HIS A 173 -2.36 -9.93 -0.14
CA HIS A 173 -1.14 -9.29 -0.61
C HIS A 173 -0.71 -8.13 0.29
N ASN A 174 0.49 -7.64 0.03
CA ASN A 174 0.98 -6.33 0.44
C ASN A 174 1.14 -5.45 -0.80
N ASP A 175 0.97 -4.15 -0.64
CA ASP A 175 1.45 -3.20 -1.63
C ASP A 175 2.98 -3.10 -1.48
N MET A 176 3.73 -3.79 -2.34
CA MET A 176 5.19 -3.87 -2.22
C MET A 176 5.82 -2.47 -2.23
N GLY A 177 6.64 -2.20 -1.21
CA GLY A 177 7.31 -0.91 -1.05
C GLY A 177 6.54 0.14 -0.26
N CYS A 178 5.27 -0.09 0.06
CA CYS A 178 4.47 0.80 0.90
C CYS A 178 4.72 0.54 2.39
N ASP A 179 4.91 1.59 3.19
CA ASP A 179 5.03 1.48 4.65
C ASP A 179 3.66 1.48 5.33
N ILE A 180 2.91 2.56 5.16
CA ILE A 180 1.54 2.71 5.65
C ILE A 180 0.64 2.81 4.44
N LEU A 181 -0.30 1.90 4.32
CA LEU A 181 -1.35 2.00 3.32
C LEU A 181 -2.53 2.72 3.93
N ALA A 182 -2.96 3.80 3.28
CA ALA A 182 -4.13 4.56 3.64
C ALA A 182 -5.19 4.45 2.54
N LEU A 183 -6.45 4.28 2.93
CA LEU A 183 -7.60 4.18 2.05
C LEU A 183 -8.69 5.14 2.52
N GLN A 184 -9.12 6.04 1.64
CA GLN A 184 -10.34 6.82 1.81
C GLN A 184 -11.49 6.12 1.09
N VAL A 185 -12.59 5.85 1.79
CA VAL A 185 -13.80 5.27 1.20
C VAL A 185 -14.67 6.40 0.65
N ARG A 186 -14.76 6.50 -0.67
CA ARG A 186 -15.65 7.48 -1.32
C ARG A 186 -17.06 6.95 -1.52
N HIS A 187 -17.15 5.68 -1.97
CA HIS A 187 -18.42 4.99 -2.14
C HIS A 187 -18.23 3.50 -1.82
N GLY A 188 -19.19 2.92 -1.12
CA GLY A 188 -19.30 1.48 -0.92
C GLY A 188 -19.74 0.75 -2.19
N ALA A 189 -19.61 -0.58 -2.21
CA ALA A 189 -20.28 -1.44 -3.19
C ALA A 189 -21.75 -1.60 -2.79
N GLU A 190 -22.62 -1.95 -3.77
CA GLU A 190 -23.98 -2.36 -3.43
C GLU A 190 -23.97 -3.65 -2.64
N LYS A 191 -23.11 -4.61 -3.01
CA LYS A 191 -22.96 -5.88 -2.31
C LYS A 191 -21.53 -6.38 -2.37
N GLY A 192 -21.00 -6.84 -1.24
CA GLY A 192 -19.64 -7.38 -1.13
C GLY A 192 -18.57 -6.29 -1.09
N GLY A 193 -17.37 -6.61 -1.56
CA GLY A 193 -16.26 -5.67 -1.61
C GLY A 193 -15.66 -5.32 -0.25
N TYR A 194 -15.90 -6.15 0.76
CA TYR A 194 -15.32 -5.98 2.09
C TYR A 194 -13.80 -6.04 2.03
N THR A 195 -13.18 -5.22 2.85
CA THR A 195 -11.73 -5.24 3.09
C THR A 195 -11.44 -6.14 4.28
N TYR A 196 -10.43 -6.99 4.14
CA TYR A 196 -9.97 -7.87 5.21
C TYR A 196 -8.51 -7.58 5.51
N LEU A 197 -8.18 -7.61 6.79
CA LEU A 197 -6.80 -7.55 7.28
C LEU A 197 -6.46 -8.85 8.00
N SER A 198 -5.22 -9.29 7.88
CA SER A 198 -4.69 -10.40 8.66
C SER A 198 -3.28 -10.07 9.16
N SER A 199 -3.01 -10.38 10.41
CA SER A 199 -1.69 -10.25 11.00
C SER A 199 -0.70 -11.22 10.34
N VAL A 200 0.37 -10.67 9.76
CA VAL A 200 1.49 -11.48 9.24
C VAL A 200 2.09 -12.34 10.35
N SER A 201 2.22 -11.80 11.56
CA SER A 201 2.77 -12.53 12.71
C SER A 201 1.94 -13.72 13.09
N THR A 202 0.62 -13.58 13.17
CA THR A 202 -0.29 -14.71 13.50
C THR A 202 -0.32 -15.75 12.39
N ALA A 203 -0.48 -15.31 11.13
CA ALA A 203 -0.46 -16.23 9.98
C ALA A 203 0.88 -16.99 9.88
N PHE A 204 2.00 -16.33 10.17
CA PHE A 204 3.31 -16.96 10.21
C PHE A 204 3.47 -17.94 11.37
N ASN A 205 2.95 -17.64 12.56
CA ASN A 205 2.98 -18.54 13.70
C ASN A 205 2.21 -19.83 13.43
N GLU A 206 1.01 -19.73 12.82
CA GLU A 206 0.27 -20.91 12.38
C GLU A 206 1.06 -21.71 11.35
N LEU A 207 1.63 -21.04 10.36
CA LEU A 207 2.44 -21.70 9.35
C LEU A 207 3.68 -22.36 9.96
N LEU A 208 4.32 -21.71 10.93
CA LEU A 208 5.50 -22.24 11.62
C LEU A 208 5.19 -23.52 12.38
N ALA A 209 4.00 -23.61 13.02
CA ALA A 209 3.54 -24.79 13.71
C ALA A 209 3.14 -25.94 12.76
N GLU A 210 2.44 -25.62 11.66
CA GLU A 210 1.88 -26.64 10.75
C GLU A 210 2.91 -27.11 9.69
N ALA A 211 3.75 -26.19 9.19
CA ALA A 211 4.67 -26.45 8.08
C ALA A 211 5.96 -25.60 8.16
N PRO A 212 6.89 -25.91 9.06
CA PRO A 212 8.13 -25.14 9.26
C PRO A 212 8.97 -24.96 7.98
N SER A 213 8.91 -25.94 7.07
CA SER A 213 9.60 -25.86 5.77
C SER A 213 9.02 -24.76 4.85
N ALA A 214 7.70 -24.54 4.90
CA ALA A 214 7.05 -23.47 4.16
C ALA A 214 7.37 -22.09 4.78
N ALA A 215 7.40 -21.98 6.11
CA ALA A 215 7.86 -20.79 6.81
C ALA A 215 9.30 -20.42 6.42
N LYS A 216 10.19 -21.42 6.35
CA LYS A 216 11.56 -21.26 5.90
C LYS A 216 11.63 -20.79 4.42
N ALA A 217 10.81 -21.35 3.55
CA ALA A 217 10.78 -20.97 2.15
C ALA A 217 10.40 -19.49 1.98
N LEU A 218 9.44 -18.97 2.76
CA LEU A 218 9.04 -17.55 2.72
C LEU A 218 10.18 -16.60 3.16
N LEU A 219 11.03 -17.03 4.09
CA LEU A 219 12.18 -16.27 4.57
C LEU A 219 13.42 -16.39 3.68
N THR A 220 13.42 -17.29 2.70
CA THR A 220 14.57 -17.45 1.80
C THR A 220 14.54 -16.38 0.71
N ALA A 221 15.67 -15.71 0.47
CA ALA A 221 15.78 -14.61 -0.50
C ALA A 221 15.98 -15.12 -1.93
N ASP A 222 15.08 -15.96 -2.42
CA ASP A 222 15.13 -16.60 -3.74
C ASP A 222 13.83 -16.43 -4.56
N TRP A 223 12.95 -15.55 -4.10
CA TRP A 223 11.69 -15.26 -4.79
C TRP A 223 11.94 -14.29 -5.94
N PRO A 224 11.61 -14.66 -7.19
CA PRO A 224 11.77 -13.77 -8.33
C PRO A 224 10.66 -12.71 -8.32
N VAL A 225 10.99 -11.50 -7.89
CA VAL A 225 10.10 -10.35 -7.87
C VAL A 225 10.21 -9.59 -9.19
N GLN A 226 9.10 -9.43 -9.89
CA GLN A 226 9.04 -8.72 -11.17
C GLN A 226 9.43 -7.25 -11.03
N ILE A 227 10.24 -6.77 -11.97
CA ILE A 227 10.53 -5.35 -12.17
C ILE A 227 9.63 -4.87 -13.32
N SER A 228 8.89 -3.79 -13.07
CA SER A 228 8.08 -3.17 -14.12
C SER A 228 8.96 -2.37 -15.07
N GLY A 229 8.80 -2.57 -16.38
CA GLY A 229 9.59 -1.88 -17.38
C GLY A 229 9.68 -2.69 -18.69
N ARG A 230 10.48 -2.22 -19.63
CA ARG A 230 10.75 -2.94 -20.88
C ARG A 230 11.64 -4.16 -20.62
N GLY A 231 11.22 -5.28 -21.16
CA GLY A 231 11.89 -6.54 -20.94
C GLY A 231 11.53 -7.16 -19.58
N ALA A 232 11.25 -8.44 -19.58
CA ALA A 232 10.89 -9.18 -18.38
C ALA A 232 12.14 -9.32 -17.48
N LYS A 233 12.22 -8.52 -16.42
CA LYS A 233 13.29 -8.53 -15.44
C LYS A 233 12.75 -8.84 -14.05
N CYS A 234 13.59 -9.40 -13.20
CA CYS A 234 13.29 -9.64 -11.79
C CYS A 234 14.55 -9.44 -10.94
N TYR A 235 14.32 -9.21 -9.67
CA TYR A 235 15.35 -9.35 -8.63
C TYR A 235 14.93 -10.44 -7.66
N LEU A 236 15.87 -10.95 -6.86
CA LEU A 236 15.57 -11.98 -5.87
C LEU A 236 15.41 -11.32 -4.48
N ALA A 237 14.32 -11.63 -3.81
CA ALA A 237 14.02 -11.15 -2.45
C ALA A 237 13.29 -12.24 -1.66
N PRO A 238 13.25 -12.16 -0.31
CA PRO A 238 12.37 -13.01 0.46
C PRO A 238 10.93 -12.48 0.41
N ALA A 239 9.94 -13.37 0.55
CA ALA A 239 8.55 -12.99 0.72
C ALA A 239 8.26 -12.45 2.13
N LEU A 240 8.98 -12.96 3.14
CA LEU A 240 9.00 -12.49 4.52
C LEU A 240 10.43 -12.24 4.96
N ALA A 241 10.64 -11.20 5.78
CA ALA A 241 11.94 -10.95 6.41
C ALA A 241 11.78 -10.66 7.90
N ILE A 242 12.72 -11.15 8.70
CA ILE A 242 12.88 -10.71 10.09
C ILE A 242 14.02 -9.70 10.12
N HIS A 243 13.69 -8.46 10.41
CA HIS A 243 14.63 -7.34 10.40
C HIS A 243 14.39 -6.44 11.60
N ASP A 244 15.44 -6.11 12.34
CA ASP A 244 15.37 -5.33 13.59
C ASP A 244 14.30 -5.85 14.57
N GLY A 245 14.21 -7.19 14.72
CA GLY A 245 13.26 -7.86 15.59
C GLY A 245 11.80 -7.84 15.12
N ARG A 246 11.53 -7.41 13.90
CA ARG A 246 10.18 -7.30 13.30
C ARG A 246 10.02 -8.24 12.13
N LEU A 247 8.89 -8.91 12.05
CA LEU A 247 8.51 -9.70 10.88
C LEU A 247 7.85 -8.78 9.86
N MET A 248 8.42 -8.72 8.66
CA MET A 248 7.96 -7.88 7.56
C MET A 248 7.54 -8.75 6.39
N ALA A 249 6.43 -8.41 5.76
CA ALA A 249 5.94 -9.09 4.56
C ALA A 249 6.05 -8.19 3.32
N SER A 250 6.47 -8.80 2.22
CA SER A 250 6.46 -8.22 0.88
C SER A 250 5.92 -9.27 -0.07
N ILE A 251 4.62 -9.54 0.04
CA ILE A 251 3.91 -10.60 -0.66
C ILE A 251 2.91 -9.97 -1.64
N ASP A 252 3.11 -10.17 -2.92
CA ASP A 252 2.08 -10.00 -3.95
C ASP A 252 2.18 -11.19 -4.92
N PRO A 253 1.20 -12.12 -4.88
CA PRO A 253 1.20 -13.29 -5.74
C PRO A 253 1.30 -12.96 -7.23
N ASN A 254 0.83 -11.77 -7.65
CA ASN A 254 0.89 -11.32 -9.04
C ASN A 254 2.28 -10.76 -9.44
N ARG A 255 3.17 -10.57 -8.46
CA ARG A 255 4.52 -10.04 -8.65
C ARG A 255 5.62 -11.09 -8.58
N PHE A 256 5.30 -12.29 -8.16
CA PHE A 256 6.25 -13.39 -8.08
C PHE A 256 6.23 -14.25 -9.36
N GLY A 257 7.41 -14.51 -9.89
CA GLY A 257 7.55 -15.29 -11.12
C GLY A 257 7.17 -14.52 -12.39
N PRO A 258 7.06 -15.20 -13.55
CA PRO A 258 6.68 -14.58 -14.81
C PRO A 258 5.21 -14.17 -14.80
N HIS A 259 4.91 -12.98 -15.31
CA HIS A 259 3.52 -12.54 -15.46
C HIS A 259 2.83 -13.38 -16.56
N PRO A 260 1.56 -13.84 -16.34
CA PRO A 260 0.86 -14.68 -17.32
C PRO A 260 0.71 -14.07 -18.71
N SER A 261 0.66 -12.73 -18.81
CA SER A 261 0.56 -12.02 -20.10
C SER A 261 1.91 -11.67 -20.74
N SER A 262 3.02 -11.89 -20.03
CA SER A 262 4.34 -11.68 -20.61
C SER A 262 4.74 -12.92 -21.41
N GLY A 263 4.75 -13.00 -22.66
CA GLY A 263 5.24 -14.14 -23.45
C GLY A 263 6.49 -14.86 -22.87
N PRO A 264 7.26 -15.62 -23.62
CA PRO A 264 8.46 -16.30 -23.12
C PRO A 264 9.41 -15.31 -22.43
N THR A 265 9.79 -15.59 -21.18
CA THR A 265 10.58 -14.68 -20.34
C THR A 265 11.70 -15.48 -19.63
N ASN A 266 12.79 -14.81 -19.29
CA ASN A 266 13.88 -15.37 -18.49
C ASN A 266 13.61 -15.30 -16.97
N ILE A 267 12.44 -14.77 -16.54
CA ILE A 267 12.06 -14.76 -15.13
C ILE A 267 11.76 -16.20 -14.70
N PRO A 268 12.42 -16.72 -13.64
CA PRO A 268 12.16 -18.06 -13.16
C PRO A 268 10.70 -18.22 -12.69
N ALA A 269 10.08 -19.35 -13.02
CA ALA A 269 8.82 -19.73 -12.40
C ALA A 269 9.02 -20.05 -10.93
N LEU A 270 7.98 -19.88 -10.11
CA LEU A 270 8.01 -20.31 -8.73
C LEU A 270 8.17 -21.82 -8.64
N THR A 271 9.05 -22.27 -7.74
CA THR A 271 9.18 -23.68 -7.40
C THR A 271 7.92 -24.20 -6.71
N ALA A 272 7.71 -25.53 -6.72
CA ALA A 272 6.59 -26.16 -6.01
C ALA A 272 6.60 -25.83 -4.50
N SER A 273 7.79 -25.67 -3.90
CA SER A 273 7.94 -25.27 -2.49
C SER A 273 7.45 -23.84 -2.27
N GLN A 274 7.80 -22.90 -3.15
CA GLN A 274 7.37 -21.50 -3.08
C GLN A 274 5.85 -21.39 -3.29
N GLN A 275 5.29 -22.08 -4.28
CA GLN A 275 3.85 -22.10 -4.53
C GLN A 275 3.09 -22.64 -3.30
N SER A 276 3.54 -23.78 -2.76
CA SER A 276 2.96 -24.34 -1.53
C SER A 276 3.07 -23.40 -0.34
N ALA A 277 4.18 -22.66 -0.19
CA ALA A 277 4.36 -21.69 0.89
C ALA A 277 3.39 -20.51 0.78
N LEU A 278 3.17 -19.97 -0.43
CA LEU A 278 2.17 -18.92 -0.68
C LEU A 278 0.74 -19.38 -0.37
N GLU A 279 0.38 -20.57 -0.82
CA GLU A 279 -0.94 -21.13 -0.53
C GLU A 279 -1.17 -21.32 0.98
N ARG A 280 -0.17 -21.81 1.69
CA ARG A 280 -0.27 -22.07 3.13
C ARG A 280 -0.36 -20.79 3.95
N ILE A 281 0.49 -19.79 3.68
CA ILE A 281 0.41 -18.49 4.37
C ILE A 281 -0.91 -17.78 4.08
N SER A 282 -1.40 -17.88 2.85
CA SER A 282 -2.72 -17.34 2.48
C SER A 282 -3.85 -18.04 3.25
N LYS A 283 -3.82 -19.38 3.36
CA LYS A 283 -4.81 -20.15 4.15
C LYS A 283 -4.77 -19.78 5.63
N ALA A 284 -3.58 -19.60 6.21
CA ALA A 284 -3.43 -19.14 7.59
C ALA A 284 -4.02 -17.73 7.76
N ALA A 285 -3.73 -16.82 6.81
CA ALA A 285 -4.30 -15.48 6.82
C ALA A 285 -5.83 -15.48 6.76
N TYR A 286 -6.45 -16.36 5.94
CA TYR A 286 -7.91 -16.51 5.88
C TYR A 286 -8.53 -17.01 7.19
N ARG A 287 -7.83 -17.87 7.95
CA ARG A 287 -8.33 -18.37 9.24
C ARG A 287 -8.33 -17.32 10.35
N THR A 288 -7.42 -16.37 10.24
CA THR A 288 -7.15 -15.36 11.29
C THR A 288 -7.56 -13.94 10.90
N GLU A 289 -8.27 -13.80 9.77
CA GLU A 289 -8.64 -12.50 9.22
C GLU A 289 -9.67 -11.74 10.04
N LEU A 290 -9.55 -10.42 9.99
CA LEU A 290 -10.56 -9.46 10.43
C LEU A 290 -11.26 -8.86 9.22
N ARG A 291 -12.57 -9.00 9.13
CA ARG A 291 -13.40 -8.29 8.17
C ARG A 291 -13.69 -6.88 8.67
N LEU A 292 -13.39 -5.87 7.87
CA LEU A 292 -13.70 -4.49 8.16
C LEU A 292 -15.01 -4.09 7.46
N ASP A 293 -15.94 -3.54 8.22
CA ASP A 293 -17.18 -2.95 7.69
C ASP A 293 -16.97 -1.43 7.49
N LEU A 294 -16.22 -1.09 6.42
CA LEU A 294 -15.91 0.28 6.08
C LEU A 294 -17.11 0.98 5.46
N LYS A 295 -17.39 2.19 5.93
CA LYS A 295 -18.48 3.05 5.49
C LYS A 295 -17.94 4.20 4.64
N THR A 296 -18.77 4.78 3.78
CA THR A 296 -18.41 5.98 3.03
C THR A 296 -18.01 7.10 3.98
N GLY A 297 -16.92 7.78 3.68
CA GLY A 297 -16.27 8.77 4.53
C GLY A 297 -15.19 8.21 5.47
N ASP A 298 -15.12 6.89 5.67
CA ASP A 298 -14.07 6.28 6.51
C ASP A 298 -12.68 6.45 5.88
N LEU A 299 -11.69 6.66 6.77
CA LEU A 299 -10.27 6.58 6.44
C LEU A 299 -9.66 5.39 7.18
N LEU A 300 -9.18 4.40 6.44
CA LEU A 300 -8.43 3.26 6.98
C LEU A 300 -6.93 3.51 6.83
N PHE A 301 -6.17 3.29 7.89
CA PHE A 301 -4.70 3.33 7.89
C PHE A 301 -4.15 2.05 8.47
N PHE A 302 -3.17 1.44 7.81
CA PHE A 302 -2.52 0.24 8.35
C PHE A 302 -1.06 0.08 7.93
N ASN A 303 -0.30 -0.62 8.79
CA ASN A 303 1.09 -1.00 8.55
C ASN A 303 1.13 -2.10 7.50
N ASN A 304 1.53 -1.75 6.31
CA ASN A 304 1.54 -2.66 5.17
C ASN A 304 2.66 -3.72 5.23
N TRP A 305 3.69 -3.52 6.08
CA TRP A 305 4.70 -4.55 6.34
C TRP A 305 4.21 -5.63 7.31
N ALA A 306 3.34 -5.26 8.24
CA ALA A 306 2.86 -6.12 9.32
C ALA A 306 1.56 -6.84 9.01
N LEU A 307 0.77 -6.33 8.07
CA LEU A 307 -0.57 -6.82 7.76
C LEU A 307 -0.70 -7.17 6.28
N LEU A 308 -1.26 -8.35 6.02
CA LEU A 308 -1.78 -8.73 4.71
C LEU A 308 -3.19 -8.18 4.56
N HIS A 309 -3.55 -7.80 3.34
CA HIS A 309 -4.91 -7.37 3.04
C HIS A 309 -5.46 -8.02 1.78
N ARG A 310 -6.78 -8.16 1.75
CA ARG A 310 -7.54 -8.68 0.61
C ARG A 310 -8.87 -7.97 0.45
N ARG A 311 -9.54 -8.19 -0.66
CA ARG A 311 -10.87 -7.68 -0.93
C ARG A 311 -11.74 -8.79 -1.54
N ASP A 312 -12.99 -8.90 -1.08
CA ASP A 312 -13.98 -9.74 -1.74
C ASP A 312 -14.35 -9.21 -3.14
N SER A 313 -14.90 -10.08 -3.97
CA SER A 313 -15.64 -9.64 -5.15
C SER A 313 -16.85 -8.81 -4.74
N TYR A 314 -17.30 -7.95 -5.65
CA TYR A 314 -18.44 -7.07 -5.38
C TYR A 314 -19.30 -6.82 -6.61
N THR A 315 -20.49 -6.33 -6.37
CA THR A 315 -21.36 -5.77 -7.39
C THR A 315 -21.56 -4.28 -7.14
N ASP A 316 -21.55 -3.51 -8.22
CA ASP A 316 -21.87 -2.09 -8.19
C ASP A 316 -23.38 -1.88 -8.37
N GLY A 317 -23.92 -0.81 -7.81
CA GLY A 317 -25.26 -0.34 -8.05
C GLY A 317 -25.43 0.23 -9.48
N ASP A 318 -26.65 0.60 -9.85
CA ASP A 318 -26.95 1.12 -11.20
C ASP A 318 -26.22 2.44 -11.49
N ASP A 319 -26.15 3.34 -10.51
CA ASP A 319 -25.60 4.69 -10.68
C ASP A 319 -24.26 4.88 -9.96
N THR A 320 -23.87 3.99 -9.07
CA THR A 320 -22.64 4.11 -8.25
C THR A 320 -21.69 2.95 -8.48
N SER A 321 -20.40 3.24 -8.41
CA SER A 321 -19.35 2.24 -8.37
C SER A 321 -18.62 2.33 -7.04
N ARG A 322 -18.25 1.16 -6.46
CA ARG A 322 -17.35 1.12 -5.33
C ARG A 322 -16.09 1.91 -5.64
N HIS A 323 -15.75 2.85 -4.76
CA HIS A 323 -14.63 3.74 -5.00
C HIS A 323 -13.86 4.02 -3.72
N MET A 324 -12.60 3.67 -3.72
CA MET A 324 -11.63 4.07 -2.69
C MET A 324 -10.48 4.84 -3.32
N VAL A 325 -9.88 5.75 -2.54
CA VAL A 325 -8.65 6.46 -2.92
C VAL A 325 -7.53 5.96 -2.04
N ARG A 326 -6.49 5.42 -2.65
CA ARG A 326 -5.31 4.89 -1.98
C ARG A 326 -4.21 5.93 -1.92
N LEU A 327 -3.56 6.02 -0.77
CA LEU A 327 -2.38 6.83 -0.51
C LEU A 327 -1.34 5.98 0.20
N TRP A 328 -0.09 6.05 -0.22
CA TRP A 328 1.04 5.44 0.45
C TRP A 328 1.77 6.47 1.30
N LEU A 329 2.07 6.11 2.54
CA LEU A 329 2.63 7.02 3.53
C LEU A 329 3.86 6.42 4.20
N ARG A 330 4.80 7.27 4.60
CA ARG A 330 5.91 6.92 5.47
C ARG A 330 6.03 7.93 6.60
N ASN A 331 6.13 7.42 7.81
CA ASN A 331 6.52 8.20 8.99
C ASN A 331 8.04 8.06 9.19
N SER A 332 8.79 9.15 9.01
CA SER A 332 10.26 9.11 9.08
C SER A 332 10.80 8.79 10.48
N LYS A 333 9.99 8.97 11.54
CA LYS A 333 10.37 8.73 12.93
C LYS A 333 10.01 7.31 13.41
N LEU A 334 8.83 6.81 13.03
CA LEU A 334 8.28 5.54 13.51
C LEU A 334 8.39 4.42 12.46
N GLY A 335 8.56 4.76 11.19
CA GLY A 335 8.62 3.81 10.08
C GLY A 335 9.76 2.81 10.26
N TRP A 336 9.49 1.55 9.97
CA TRP A 336 10.44 0.47 10.16
C TRP A 336 11.63 0.59 9.20
N ALA A 337 12.80 0.13 9.64
CA ALA A 337 13.94 -0.06 8.75
C ALA A 337 13.60 -1.16 7.73
N VAL A 338 13.93 -0.91 6.45
CA VAL A 338 13.61 -1.85 5.37
C VAL A 338 14.87 -2.63 5.02
N PRO A 339 14.82 -3.97 5.01
CA PRO A 339 15.99 -4.78 4.65
C PRO A 339 16.38 -4.54 3.18
N GLY A 340 17.68 -4.61 2.88
CA GLY A 340 18.21 -4.30 1.54
C GLY A 340 17.53 -5.05 0.41
N SER A 341 17.12 -6.30 0.64
CA SER A 341 16.41 -7.14 -0.32
C SER A 341 14.98 -6.65 -0.67
N MET A 342 14.37 -5.84 0.20
CA MET A 342 13.03 -5.29 0.00
C MET A 342 13.06 -3.79 -0.36
N LEU A 343 14.26 -3.20 -0.46
CA LEU A 343 14.44 -1.78 -0.77
C LEU A 343 13.98 -1.36 -2.18
N PRO A 344 14.12 -2.15 -3.26
CA PRO A 344 13.85 -1.64 -4.60
C PRO A 344 12.46 -1.02 -4.75
N PRO A 345 11.33 -1.66 -4.40
CA PRO A 345 10.02 -1.04 -4.51
C PRO A 345 9.80 0.10 -3.51
N TRP A 346 10.40 0.00 -2.31
CA TRP A 346 10.33 1.06 -1.32
C TRP A 346 11.05 2.33 -1.79
N PHE A 347 12.24 2.18 -2.39
CA PHE A 347 12.99 3.29 -2.94
C PHE A 347 12.24 3.94 -4.12
N ALA A 348 11.58 3.15 -4.95
CA ALA A 348 10.72 3.68 -6.02
C ALA A 348 9.57 4.54 -5.47
N ALA A 349 9.04 4.20 -4.29
CA ALA A 349 7.96 4.97 -3.66
C ALA A 349 8.44 6.23 -2.92
N TYR A 350 9.55 6.15 -2.19
CA TYR A 350 9.96 7.20 -1.23
C TYR A 350 11.36 7.76 -1.44
N GLY A 351 12.18 7.12 -2.26
CA GLY A 351 13.56 7.56 -2.53
C GLY A 351 13.62 8.69 -3.55
N ASP A 352 14.84 9.19 -3.77
CA ASP A 352 15.12 10.09 -4.90
C ASP A 352 15.23 9.26 -6.18
N ASN A 353 14.10 9.07 -6.83
CA ASN A 353 13.93 8.23 -8.00
C ASN A 353 13.88 9.05 -9.32
N GLY A 354 14.25 10.33 -9.28
CA GLY A 354 14.26 11.22 -10.43
C GLY A 354 12.88 11.74 -10.88
N VAL A 355 11.78 11.26 -10.29
CA VAL A 355 10.43 11.78 -10.57
C VAL A 355 10.28 13.17 -9.96
N ARG A 356 10.19 14.18 -10.81
CA ARG A 356 10.15 15.60 -10.39
C ARG A 356 8.76 16.11 -10.10
N THR A 357 7.73 15.56 -10.76
CA THR A 357 6.34 16.01 -10.66
C THR A 357 5.52 14.98 -9.95
N LYS A 358 4.88 15.37 -8.83
CA LYS A 358 3.91 14.55 -8.12
C LYS A 358 2.50 14.89 -8.61
N LEU A 359 1.70 13.86 -8.85
CA LEU A 359 0.33 13.98 -9.35
C LEU A 359 -0.66 13.52 -8.30
N TYR A 360 -1.70 14.30 -8.10
CA TYR A 360 -2.78 14.04 -7.14
C TYR A 360 -4.12 13.99 -7.88
N PRO A 361 -4.38 12.95 -8.68
CA PRO A 361 -5.61 12.88 -9.44
C PRO A 361 -6.82 12.84 -8.50
N LEU A 362 -7.78 13.75 -8.70
CA LEU A 362 -9.01 13.83 -7.90
C LEU A 362 -10.06 12.80 -8.32
N ILE A 363 -10.01 12.37 -9.56
CA ILE A 363 -10.94 11.41 -10.17
C ILE A 363 -10.15 10.29 -10.86
N PRO A 364 -10.77 9.12 -11.07
CA PRO A 364 -10.16 8.05 -11.86
C PRO A 364 -9.81 8.55 -13.26
N MET A 365 -8.78 7.94 -13.87
CA MET A 365 -8.42 8.26 -15.25
C MET A 365 -9.65 8.19 -16.18
N PRO A 366 -9.88 9.16 -17.06
CA PRO A 366 -11.05 9.17 -17.94
C PRO A 366 -11.01 8.02 -18.96
N ASP A 367 -9.83 7.75 -19.52
CA ASP A 367 -9.61 6.66 -20.46
C ASP A 367 -8.69 5.61 -19.85
N TYR A 368 -9.19 4.38 -19.75
CA TYR A 368 -8.42 3.29 -19.18
C TYR A 368 -7.34 2.81 -20.16
N LYS A 369 -6.09 2.84 -19.73
CA LYS A 369 -4.97 2.28 -20.47
C LYS A 369 -4.56 0.95 -19.84
N VAL A 370 -4.61 -0.12 -20.65
CA VAL A 370 -4.18 -1.45 -20.20
C VAL A 370 -2.69 -1.42 -19.86
N PRO A 371 -2.28 -1.83 -18.65
CA PRO A 371 -0.85 -1.92 -18.31
C PRO A 371 -0.12 -2.92 -19.22
N LYS A 372 1.00 -2.51 -19.80
CA LYS A 372 1.75 -3.37 -20.73
C LYS A 372 2.64 -4.40 -20.03
N TYR A 373 3.16 -4.10 -18.85
CA TYR A 373 4.29 -4.82 -18.27
C TYR A 373 4.03 -5.40 -16.88
N SER A 374 2.94 -5.06 -16.23
CA SER A 374 2.66 -5.53 -14.89
C SER A 374 1.18 -5.39 -14.54
N ALA A 375 0.63 -6.42 -13.90
CA ALA A 375 -0.71 -6.40 -13.31
C ALA A 375 -0.69 -6.17 -11.80
N GLY A 376 0.47 -6.07 -11.17
CA GLY A 376 0.58 -5.92 -9.72
C GLY A 376 0.30 -4.49 -9.23
N SER A 377 -0.02 -4.36 -7.95
CA SER A 377 -0.32 -3.09 -7.27
C SER A 377 0.90 -2.42 -6.64
N ALA A 378 2.11 -2.87 -6.94
CA ALA A 378 3.32 -2.37 -6.32
C ALA A 378 3.89 -1.14 -7.00
N ALA A 379 4.69 -0.36 -6.27
CA ALA A 379 5.57 0.63 -6.83
C ALA A 379 6.50 -0.02 -7.87
N PHE A 380 6.69 0.64 -8.98
CA PHE A 380 7.57 0.16 -10.02
C PHE A 380 9.01 0.51 -9.69
N VAL A 381 9.93 -0.43 -9.87
CA VAL A 381 11.35 -0.09 -9.94
C VAL A 381 11.56 0.67 -11.24
N ILE A 382 11.99 1.92 -11.14
CA ILE A 382 12.22 2.80 -12.28
C ILE A 382 13.60 2.47 -12.86
N GLU A 383 13.65 2.15 -14.14
CA GLU A 383 14.91 2.09 -14.91
C GLU A 383 14.99 3.32 -15.80
N ASP A 384 16.15 3.99 -15.82
CA ASP A 384 16.39 5.24 -16.58
C ASP A 384 16.15 5.11 -18.09
N SER A 385 16.26 3.89 -18.65
CA SER A 385 16.07 3.63 -20.09
C SER A 385 14.61 3.64 -20.55
N ASP A 386 13.65 3.60 -19.63
CA ASP A 386 12.22 3.47 -19.95
C ASP A 386 11.46 4.81 -19.96
N ALA A 387 12.14 5.92 -19.67
CA ALA A 387 11.52 7.25 -19.55
C ALA A 387 11.05 7.84 -20.89
N SER A 388 11.52 7.32 -22.05
CA SER A 388 11.37 8.03 -23.32
C SER A 388 10.11 7.74 -24.13
N ASP A 389 9.33 6.69 -23.85
CA ASP A 389 8.23 6.28 -24.72
C ASP A 389 6.80 6.60 -24.23
N ASP A 390 6.63 7.04 -22.98
CA ASP A 390 5.31 7.40 -22.41
C ASP A 390 5.08 8.93 -22.27
N GLU A 391 6.01 9.75 -22.77
CA GLU A 391 5.94 11.23 -22.64
C GLU A 391 4.89 11.92 -23.53
N GLN A 392 4.17 11.20 -24.38
CA GLN A 392 3.09 11.80 -25.14
C GLN A 392 1.74 11.54 -24.48
N HIS A 393 1.18 12.62 -23.97
CA HIS A 393 -0.18 12.85 -23.47
C HIS A 393 -0.43 12.60 -21.98
N PHE A 394 -0.41 13.65 -21.21
CA PHE A 394 -1.53 14.17 -20.43
C PHE A 394 -1.10 15.38 -19.59
N ILE A 395 -1.16 16.55 -20.21
CA ILE A 395 -1.46 17.79 -19.50
C ILE A 395 -2.96 17.95 -19.62
N ALA A 396 -3.72 17.52 -18.64
CA ALA A 396 -5.08 17.95 -18.44
C ALA A 396 -5.07 18.87 -17.21
N ARG A 397 -4.92 20.15 -17.43
CA ARG A 397 -5.41 21.17 -16.52
C ARG A 397 -6.92 21.01 -16.51
N ALA A 398 -7.51 20.79 -15.36
CA ALA A 398 -8.94 20.96 -15.17
C ALA A 398 -9.29 22.45 -15.31
N PRO A 399 -10.47 22.78 -15.91
CA PRO A 399 -10.97 24.12 -15.94
C PRO A 399 -11.36 24.63 -14.56
#